data_33bbc352f4adde8c5e622267d5bde274
#
_entry.id   33bbc352f4adde8c5e622267d5bde274
#
_cell.length_a   1.000
_cell.length_b   1.000
_cell.length_c   1.000
_cell.angle_alpha   90.00
_cell.angle_beta   90.00
_cell.angle_gamma   90.00
#
_symmetry.space_group_name_H-M   'P 1'
#
loop_
_entity.id
_entity.type
_entity.pdbx_description
1 polymer ?
#
loop_
_entity_poly.entity_id
_entity_poly.type
_entity_poly.pdbx_seq_one_letter_code
_entity_poly.pdbx_strand_id
1 'polypeptide(L)'
;LYGIIIPGKHGKLFATLYSAGGEGPHPTILLLHGIPGSEQNLDLAQAFRRAGFHVMTFHYSGSWGSSGNYSLQNDLDDAETVLDFILNDTTYGFDKDKIYAAGHSLGGFVCGQIAARRPEIKGAVLLMPCNVGRIGKIAQSDPENAKVLEDVLNDSVNWLTGLTKGCLYKEATEHEKEYALEYQAAALSKKPLLCITGSLDICTPKKDHLQPLLDGIDALGGGNIQVLEYPTDH
;
A
#
# COMPACT_ATOMS: atom_id res chain seq x y z
N LEU A 1 9.77 -14.55 14.39
CA LEU A 1 10.02 -13.19 13.96
C LEU A 1 11.45 -13.09 13.45
N TYR A 2 11.64 -12.59 12.23
CA TYR A 2 12.95 -12.46 11.59
C TYR A 2 13.12 -11.04 11.07
N GLY A 3 14.23 -10.39 11.43
CA GLY A 3 14.70 -9.17 10.78
C GLY A 3 15.46 -9.55 9.51
N ILE A 4 15.12 -8.94 8.39
CA ILE A 4 15.69 -9.28 7.07
C ILE A 4 16.18 -8.00 6.41
N ILE A 5 17.35 -8.04 5.80
CA ILE A 5 17.84 -6.96 4.94
C ILE A 5 17.71 -7.44 3.50
N ILE A 6 16.84 -6.77 2.73
CA ILE A 6 16.60 -7.10 1.32
C ILE A 6 17.37 -6.09 0.47
N PRO A 7 18.28 -6.56 -0.42
CA PRO A 7 18.93 -5.69 -1.40
C PRO A 7 17.87 -5.15 -2.38
N GLY A 8 17.62 -3.86 -2.32
CA GLY A 8 16.65 -3.18 -3.19
C GLY A 8 17.32 -2.43 -4.32
N LYS A 9 16.51 -1.97 -5.27
CA LYS A 9 16.93 -1.18 -6.43
C LYS A 9 17.55 0.16 -6.03
N HIS A 10 17.04 0.76 -4.95
CA HIS A 10 17.45 2.08 -4.48
C HIS A 10 18.31 2.03 -3.22
N GLY A 11 18.58 0.83 -2.70
CA GLY A 11 19.37 0.63 -1.49
C GLY A 11 18.91 -0.59 -0.71
N LYS A 12 19.31 -0.67 0.56
CA LYS A 12 18.92 -1.79 1.44
C LYS A 12 17.58 -1.48 2.08
N LEU A 13 16.65 -2.42 2.00
CA LEU A 13 15.34 -2.36 2.66
C LEU A 13 15.39 -3.15 3.96
N PHE A 14 14.93 -2.52 5.05
CA PHE A 14 14.75 -3.18 6.34
C PHE A 14 13.35 -3.80 6.42
N ALA A 15 13.30 -5.11 6.48
CA ALA A 15 12.07 -5.88 6.51
C ALA A 15 11.97 -6.73 7.79
N THR A 16 10.73 -7.03 8.17
CA THR A 16 10.42 -7.93 9.27
C THR A 16 9.42 -8.99 8.82
N LEU A 17 9.80 -10.25 8.96
CA LEU A 17 8.89 -11.37 8.75
C LEU A 17 8.27 -11.81 10.07
N TYR A 18 6.97 -11.65 10.20
CA TYR A 18 6.13 -12.23 11.24
C TYR A 18 5.75 -13.65 10.81
N SER A 19 6.55 -14.62 11.21
CA SER A 19 6.38 -16.02 10.81
C SER A 19 5.17 -16.65 11.50
N ALA A 20 4.31 -17.30 10.75
CA ALA A 20 3.26 -18.18 11.27
C ALA A 20 3.87 -19.34 12.06
N GLY A 21 3.10 -19.92 12.93
CA GLY A 21 3.45 -21.15 13.65
C GLY A 21 3.07 -22.40 12.87
N GLY A 22 3.73 -23.51 13.17
CA GLY A 22 3.49 -24.81 12.53
C GLY A 22 4.41 -25.07 11.33
N GLU A 23 4.22 -26.23 10.70
CA GLU A 23 4.95 -26.61 9.49
C GLU A 23 4.39 -25.87 8.28
N GLY A 24 5.29 -25.37 7.39
CA GLY A 24 4.92 -24.64 6.18
C GLY A 24 4.71 -25.56 4.97
N PRO A 25 4.50 -24.98 3.77
CA PRO A 25 4.54 -23.55 3.49
C PRO A 25 3.28 -22.79 3.96
N HIS A 26 3.45 -21.50 4.28
CA HIS A 26 2.36 -20.66 4.79
C HIS A 26 1.90 -19.60 3.77
N PRO A 27 0.58 -19.32 3.68
CA PRO A 27 0.10 -18.18 2.91
C PRO A 27 0.73 -16.89 3.47
N THR A 28 0.98 -15.93 2.60
CA THR A 28 1.78 -14.76 2.95
C THR A 28 1.02 -13.47 2.64
N ILE A 29 1.08 -12.52 3.56
CA ILE A 29 0.58 -11.15 3.37
C ILE A 29 1.79 -10.21 3.32
N LEU A 30 1.90 -9.45 2.22
CA LEU A 30 2.76 -8.27 2.14
C LEU A 30 1.97 -7.10 2.71
N LEU A 31 2.38 -6.61 3.89
CA LEU A 31 1.70 -5.54 4.61
C LEU A 31 2.47 -4.23 4.39
N LEU A 32 1.78 -3.25 3.80
CA LEU A 32 2.31 -2.01 3.27
C LEU A 32 1.84 -0.82 4.13
N HIS A 33 2.79 -0.12 4.73
CA HIS A 33 2.48 1.00 5.61
C HIS A 33 2.18 2.30 4.86
N GLY A 34 1.51 3.22 5.54
CA GLY A 34 1.25 4.57 5.05
C GLY A 34 2.47 5.50 5.16
N ILE A 35 2.26 6.78 4.88
CA ILE A 35 3.28 7.82 5.03
C ILE A 35 3.11 8.55 6.39
N PRO A 36 4.17 8.88 7.11
CA PRO A 36 5.59 8.65 6.82
C PRO A 36 6.12 7.27 7.24
N GLY A 37 5.28 6.36 7.73
CA GLY A 37 5.68 4.99 8.08
C GLY A 37 6.08 4.80 9.55
N SER A 38 5.78 5.75 10.42
CA SER A 38 5.90 5.58 11.87
C SER A 38 4.90 4.55 12.41
N GLU A 39 3.72 4.46 11.78
CA GLU A 39 2.74 3.40 11.98
C GLU A 39 2.82 2.40 10.84
N GLN A 40 2.90 1.12 11.16
CA GLN A 40 3.00 0.01 10.21
C GLN A 40 1.86 -1.00 10.34
N ASN A 41 0.84 -0.70 11.16
CA ASN A 41 -0.29 -1.60 11.45
C ASN A 41 0.19 -2.97 11.97
N LEU A 42 1.13 -2.97 12.92
CA LEU A 42 1.75 -4.22 13.42
C LEU A 42 0.79 -5.06 14.25
N ASP A 43 -0.30 -4.51 14.76
CA ASP A 43 -1.43 -5.20 15.34
C ASP A 43 -2.08 -6.15 14.31
N LEU A 44 -2.29 -5.67 13.07
CA LEU A 44 -2.76 -6.50 11.95
C LEU A 44 -1.72 -7.57 11.59
N ALA A 45 -0.42 -7.23 11.58
CA ALA A 45 0.62 -8.23 11.33
C ALA A 45 0.54 -9.38 12.35
N GLN A 46 0.35 -9.05 13.62
CA GLN A 46 0.20 -10.05 14.69
C GLN A 46 -1.13 -10.82 14.59
N ALA A 47 -2.22 -10.16 14.18
CA ALA A 47 -3.51 -10.81 13.98
C ALA A 47 -3.44 -11.83 12.82
N PHE A 48 -2.90 -11.44 11.69
CA PHE A 48 -2.71 -12.33 10.54
C PHE A 48 -1.74 -13.48 10.86
N ARG A 49 -0.65 -13.20 11.59
CA ARG A 49 0.27 -14.25 12.03
C ARG A 49 -0.43 -15.31 12.87
N ARG A 50 -1.29 -14.89 13.83
CA ARG A 50 -2.08 -15.81 14.65
C ARG A 50 -3.11 -16.59 13.85
N ALA A 51 -3.56 -16.03 12.72
CA ALA A 51 -4.46 -16.71 11.79
C ALA A 51 -3.75 -17.66 10.81
N GLY A 52 -2.42 -17.83 10.95
CA GLY A 52 -1.65 -18.80 10.16
C GLY A 52 -0.97 -18.22 8.91
N PHE A 53 -0.95 -16.90 8.76
CA PHE A 53 -0.23 -16.25 7.66
C PHE A 53 1.19 -15.87 8.06
N HIS A 54 2.12 -16.00 7.15
CA HIS A 54 3.32 -15.18 7.17
C HIS A 54 2.96 -13.74 6.86
N VAL A 55 3.54 -12.78 7.57
CA VAL A 55 3.36 -11.36 7.24
C VAL A 55 4.72 -10.72 7.07
N MET A 56 4.94 -10.18 5.87
CA MET A 56 6.13 -9.41 5.55
C MET A 56 5.79 -7.93 5.65
N THR A 57 6.49 -7.21 6.55
CA THR A 57 6.50 -5.74 6.60
C THR A 57 7.88 -5.26 6.22
N PHE A 58 7.98 -4.05 5.69
CA PHE A 58 9.28 -3.43 5.41
C PHE A 58 9.14 -1.91 5.42
N HIS A 59 10.25 -1.21 5.49
CA HIS A 59 10.32 0.23 5.30
C HIS A 59 10.78 0.55 3.89
N TYR A 60 10.08 1.47 3.23
CA TYR A 60 10.42 1.95 1.89
C TYR A 60 11.79 2.65 1.87
N SER A 61 12.39 2.76 0.70
CA SER A 61 13.65 3.48 0.49
C SER A 61 13.59 4.89 1.07
N GLY A 62 14.64 5.28 1.79
CA GLY A 62 14.71 6.59 2.44
C GLY A 62 13.87 6.75 3.70
N SER A 63 13.24 5.69 4.22
CA SER A 63 12.43 5.73 5.45
C SER A 63 13.00 4.78 6.53
N TRP A 64 12.96 5.24 7.79
CA TRP A 64 13.13 4.43 9.03
C TRP A 64 14.28 3.42 9.03
N GLY A 65 15.40 3.78 8.41
CA GLY A 65 16.61 2.94 8.36
C GLY A 65 16.84 2.25 7.03
N SER A 66 15.86 2.12 6.15
CA SER A 66 16.09 1.74 4.76
C SER A 66 16.89 2.80 4.03
N SER A 67 17.85 2.37 3.21
CA SER A 67 18.74 3.28 2.49
C SER A 67 18.06 3.90 1.26
N GLY A 68 18.71 4.87 0.64
CA GLY A 68 18.23 5.53 -0.57
C GLY A 68 17.44 6.80 -0.27
N ASN A 69 16.72 7.27 -1.27
CA ASN A 69 15.82 8.42 -1.17
C ASN A 69 14.37 7.95 -1.28
N TYR A 70 13.49 8.66 -0.58
CA TYR A 70 12.06 8.42 -0.67
C TYR A 70 11.47 9.06 -1.92
N SER A 71 10.57 8.34 -2.60
CA SER A 71 9.66 8.86 -3.63
C SER A 71 8.49 7.88 -3.80
N LEU A 72 7.38 8.33 -4.38
CA LEU A 72 6.22 7.47 -4.65
C LEU A 72 6.56 6.34 -5.62
N GLN A 73 7.42 6.61 -6.61
CA GLN A 73 7.91 5.58 -7.52
C GLN A 73 8.78 4.55 -6.81
N ASN A 74 9.64 5.00 -5.89
CA ASN A 74 10.48 4.08 -5.14
C ASN A 74 9.67 3.17 -4.22
N ASP A 75 8.54 3.64 -3.66
CA ASP A 75 7.63 2.80 -2.88
C ASP A 75 7.07 1.63 -3.71
N LEU A 76 6.74 1.89 -4.98
CA LEU A 76 6.29 0.84 -5.92
C LEU A 76 7.42 -0.13 -6.25
N ASP A 77 8.59 0.38 -6.59
CA ASP A 77 9.79 -0.43 -6.91
C ASP A 77 10.21 -1.32 -5.71
N ASP A 78 10.13 -0.78 -4.50
CA ASP A 78 10.48 -1.49 -3.27
C ASP A 78 9.47 -2.59 -2.95
N ALA A 79 8.17 -2.33 -3.11
CA ALA A 79 7.13 -3.34 -2.94
C ALA A 79 7.29 -4.50 -3.94
N GLU A 80 7.63 -4.20 -5.20
CA GLU A 80 7.97 -5.21 -6.21
C GLU A 80 9.20 -6.02 -5.80
N THR A 81 10.25 -5.35 -5.31
CA THR A 81 11.49 -5.99 -4.84
C THR A 81 11.22 -6.96 -3.68
N VAL A 82 10.39 -6.55 -2.71
CA VAL A 82 10.05 -7.40 -1.57
C VAL A 82 9.17 -8.57 -2.00
N LEU A 83 8.26 -8.37 -2.94
CA LEU A 83 7.49 -9.46 -3.53
C LEU A 83 8.39 -10.46 -4.26
N ASP A 84 9.35 -9.98 -5.05
CA ASP A 84 10.33 -10.83 -5.73
C ASP A 84 11.20 -11.61 -4.74
N PHE A 85 11.57 -11.00 -3.60
CA PHE A 85 12.25 -11.70 -2.51
C PHE A 85 11.38 -12.86 -1.99
N ILE A 86 10.09 -12.63 -1.69
CA ILE A 86 9.16 -13.67 -1.23
C ILE A 86 9.07 -14.81 -2.24
N LEU A 87 8.98 -14.50 -3.52
CA LEU A 87 8.83 -15.46 -4.61
C LEU A 87 10.10 -16.33 -4.82
N ASN A 88 11.27 -15.76 -4.62
CA ASN A 88 12.53 -16.44 -4.86
C ASN A 88 13.12 -17.12 -3.60
N ASP A 89 12.63 -16.77 -2.41
CA ASP A 89 13.13 -17.34 -1.17
C ASP A 89 12.80 -18.83 -1.03
N THR A 90 13.73 -19.57 -0.43
CA THR A 90 13.60 -21.00 -0.11
C THR A 90 13.80 -21.30 1.38
N THR A 91 13.99 -20.25 2.19
CA THR A 91 14.40 -20.37 3.59
C THR A 91 13.22 -20.31 4.55
N TYR A 92 12.27 -19.42 4.27
CA TYR A 92 11.22 -19.08 5.24
C TYR A 92 9.89 -19.81 5.03
N GLY A 93 9.75 -20.61 3.97
CA GLY A 93 8.56 -21.42 3.75
C GLY A 93 7.32 -20.63 3.30
N PHE A 94 7.51 -19.67 2.41
CA PHE A 94 6.40 -18.95 1.77
C PHE A 94 5.64 -19.87 0.81
N ASP A 95 4.30 -19.88 0.92
CA ASP A 95 3.41 -20.48 -0.09
C ASP A 95 3.27 -19.49 -1.26
N LYS A 96 4.02 -19.75 -2.31
CA LYS A 96 4.10 -18.85 -3.48
C LYS A 96 2.81 -18.78 -4.30
N ASP A 97 1.91 -19.72 -4.09
CA ASP A 97 0.58 -19.73 -4.73
C ASP A 97 -0.48 -18.98 -3.90
N LYS A 98 -0.14 -18.57 -2.67
CA LYS A 98 -1.05 -17.88 -1.74
C LYS A 98 -0.44 -16.60 -1.18
N ILE A 99 -0.11 -15.67 -2.06
CA ILE A 99 0.41 -14.35 -1.70
C ILE A 99 -0.72 -13.33 -1.82
N TYR A 100 -0.86 -12.51 -0.81
CA TYR A 100 -1.83 -11.42 -0.70
C TYR A 100 -1.12 -10.12 -0.37
N ALA A 101 -1.74 -8.98 -0.67
CA ALA A 101 -1.26 -7.68 -0.24
C ALA A 101 -2.31 -7.00 0.64
N ALA A 102 -1.85 -6.25 1.63
CA ALA A 102 -2.70 -5.38 2.44
C ALA A 102 -1.99 -4.05 2.65
N GLY A 103 -2.70 -2.94 2.57
CA GLY A 103 -2.07 -1.64 2.74
C GLY A 103 -3.01 -0.58 3.26
N HIS A 104 -2.48 0.29 4.13
CA HIS A 104 -3.19 1.40 4.74
C HIS A 104 -2.73 2.73 4.14
N SER A 105 -3.66 3.66 3.91
CA SER A 105 -3.34 5.01 3.45
C SER A 105 -2.52 4.99 2.15
N LEU A 106 -1.32 5.58 2.14
CA LEU A 106 -0.36 5.46 1.02
C LEU A 106 -0.02 4.00 0.71
N GLY A 107 0.10 3.14 1.73
CA GLY A 107 0.27 1.70 1.51
C GLY A 107 -0.90 1.06 0.78
N GLY A 108 -2.11 1.61 0.90
CA GLY A 108 -3.28 1.23 0.10
C GLY A 108 -3.12 1.56 -1.38
N PHE A 109 -2.51 2.70 -1.70
CA PHE A 109 -2.10 3.03 -3.07
C PHE A 109 -1.09 2.00 -3.61
N VAL A 110 0.00 1.77 -2.88
CA VAL A 110 1.02 0.80 -3.29
C VAL A 110 0.42 -0.60 -3.44
N CYS A 111 -0.43 -1.02 -2.50
CA CYS A 111 -1.15 -2.29 -2.55
C CYS A 111 -2.00 -2.44 -3.82
N GLY A 112 -2.80 -1.44 -4.15
CA GLY A 112 -3.62 -1.44 -5.37
C GLY A 112 -2.77 -1.52 -6.63
N GLN A 113 -1.69 -0.76 -6.70
CA GLN A 113 -0.77 -0.73 -7.85
C GLN A 113 -0.08 -2.09 -8.06
N ILE A 114 0.54 -2.66 -7.03
CA ILE A 114 1.23 -3.94 -7.19
C ILE A 114 0.25 -5.10 -7.40
N ALA A 115 -0.91 -5.08 -6.75
CA ALA A 115 -1.94 -6.10 -6.97
C ALA A 115 -2.47 -6.08 -8.41
N ALA A 116 -2.56 -4.91 -9.03
CA ALA A 116 -2.95 -4.79 -10.44
C ALA A 116 -1.89 -5.32 -11.41
N ARG A 117 -0.60 -5.10 -11.10
CA ARG A 117 0.53 -5.44 -11.99
C ARG A 117 1.01 -6.88 -11.84
N ARG A 118 0.92 -7.46 -10.63
CA ARG A 118 1.53 -8.75 -10.27
C ARG A 118 0.48 -9.86 -10.14
N PRO A 119 0.43 -10.82 -11.07
CA PRO A 119 -0.53 -11.92 -11.04
C PRO A 119 -0.31 -12.89 -9.88
N GLU A 120 0.87 -12.89 -9.26
CA GLU A 120 1.20 -13.68 -8.08
C GLU A 120 0.39 -13.25 -6.84
N ILE A 121 0.00 -11.96 -6.74
CA ILE A 121 -0.89 -11.48 -5.69
C ILE A 121 -2.32 -11.95 -5.99
N LYS A 122 -2.87 -12.79 -5.13
CA LYS A 122 -4.16 -13.48 -5.31
C LYS A 122 -5.35 -12.69 -4.81
N GLY A 123 -5.14 -11.66 -4.01
CA GLY A 123 -6.16 -10.76 -3.51
C GLY A 123 -5.53 -9.60 -2.74
N ALA A 124 -6.29 -8.54 -2.53
CA ALA A 124 -5.79 -7.34 -1.87
C ALA A 124 -6.77 -6.79 -0.84
N VAL A 125 -6.21 -6.16 0.21
CA VAL A 125 -6.95 -5.41 1.22
C VAL A 125 -6.51 -3.95 1.15
N LEU A 126 -7.46 -3.07 0.86
CA LEU A 126 -7.26 -1.62 0.79
C LEU A 126 -7.90 -1.00 2.03
N LEU A 127 -7.06 -0.54 2.98
CA LEU A 127 -7.51 0.11 4.21
C LEU A 127 -7.36 1.62 4.02
N MET A 128 -8.49 2.34 3.99
CA MET A 128 -8.51 3.80 3.83
C MET A 128 -7.49 4.27 2.77
N PRO A 129 -7.54 3.72 1.54
CA PRO A 129 -6.47 3.89 0.57
C PRO A 129 -6.36 5.34 0.11
N CYS A 130 -5.14 5.86 0.04
CA CYS A 130 -4.87 7.13 -0.65
C CYS A 130 -4.89 6.90 -2.17
N ASN A 131 -5.72 7.65 -2.91
CA ASN A 131 -5.64 7.64 -4.38
C ASN A 131 -4.70 8.75 -4.84
N VAL A 132 -3.42 8.43 -4.85
CA VAL A 132 -2.32 9.39 -5.08
C VAL A 132 -2.47 10.13 -6.40
N GLY A 133 -2.86 9.46 -7.48
CA GLY A 133 -3.04 10.09 -8.78
C GLY A 133 -4.22 11.08 -8.85
N ARG A 134 -5.07 11.13 -7.84
CA ARG A 134 -6.18 12.10 -7.79
C ARG A 134 -5.85 13.38 -7.03
N ILE A 135 -4.71 13.50 -6.40
CA ILE A 135 -4.35 14.64 -5.55
C ILE A 135 -4.56 15.98 -6.29
N GLY A 136 -4.16 16.07 -7.55
CA GLY A 136 -4.38 17.27 -8.37
C GLY A 136 -5.86 17.57 -8.66
N LYS A 137 -6.71 16.55 -8.83
CA LYS A 137 -8.16 16.70 -9.00
C LYS A 137 -8.84 17.05 -7.69
N ILE A 138 -8.42 16.41 -6.58
CA ILE A 138 -8.93 16.73 -5.24
C ILE A 138 -8.66 18.18 -4.90
N ALA A 139 -7.50 18.73 -5.26
CA ALA A 139 -7.17 20.13 -5.04
C ALA A 139 -8.16 21.11 -5.73
N GLN A 140 -8.82 20.68 -6.79
CA GLN A 140 -9.83 21.49 -7.51
C GLN A 140 -11.25 21.27 -6.96
N SER A 141 -11.58 20.07 -6.49
CA SER A 141 -12.94 19.69 -6.09
C SER A 141 -13.18 19.75 -4.57
N ASP A 142 -12.14 19.53 -3.77
CA ASP A 142 -12.18 19.53 -2.29
C ASP A 142 -10.90 20.18 -1.72
N PRO A 143 -10.83 21.52 -1.68
CA PRO A 143 -9.65 22.24 -1.19
C PRO A 143 -9.32 21.95 0.29
N GLU A 144 -10.31 21.57 1.11
CA GLU A 144 -10.08 21.23 2.52
C GLU A 144 -9.33 19.90 2.63
N ASN A 145 -9.77 18.87 1.91
CA ASN A 145 -9.06 17.59 1.85
C ASN A 145 -7.68 17.77 1.19
N ALA A 146 -7.57 18.56 0.13
CA ALA A 146 -6.30 18.85 -0.52
C ALA A 146 -5.27 19.44 0.46
N LYS A 147 -5.73 20.35 1.33
CA LYS A 147 -4.86 20.94 2.35
C LYS A 147 -4.37 19.90 3.36
N VAL A 148 -5.25 19.01 3.83
CA VAL A 148 -4.88 17.92 4.73
C VAL A 148 -3.80 17.03 4.09
N LEU A 149 -4.00 16.63 2.83
CA LEU A 149 -3.02 15.82 2.09
C LEU A 149 -1.68 16.56 1.91
N GLU A 150 -1.74 17.82 1.53
CA GLU A 150 -0.52 18.63 1.36
C GLU A 150 0.25 18.77 2.68
N ASP A 151 -0.44 19.01 3.79
CA ASP A 151 0.18 19.13 5.11
C ASP A 151 0.86 17.79 5.50
N VAL A 152 0.20 16.64 5.33
CA VAL A 152 0.79 15.32 5.57
C VAL A 152 2.04 15.08 4.72
N LEU A 153 1.96 15.37 3.41
CA LEU A 153 3.10 15.17 2.50
C LEU A 153 4.26 16.12 2.84
N ASN A 154 3.96 17.36 3.24
CA ASN A 154 5.00 18.31 3.60
C ASN A 154 5.66 18.02 4.96
N ASP A 155 4.89 17.54 5.95
CA ASP A 155 5.44 17.14 7.25
C ASP A 155 6.37 15.93 7.12
N SER A 156 6.13 15.07 6.13
CA SER A 156 6.96 13.90 5.84
C SER A 156 8.39 14.24 5.44
N VAL A 157 8.65 15.44 4.96
CA VAL A 157 10.00 15.96 4.64
C VAL A 157 10.94 15.89 5.85
N ASN A 158 10.42 16.00 7.06
CA ASN A 158 11.22 15.95 8.29
C ASN A 158 11.68 14.53 8.66
N TRP A 159 11.08 13.50 8.08
CA TRP A 159 11.25 12.09 8.46
C TRP A 159 11.85 11.22 7.36
N LEU A 160 11.70 11.63 6.09
CA LEU A 160 12.03 10.84 4.93
C LEU A 160 13.20 11.45 4.16
N THR A 161 14.15 10.62 3.79
CA THR A 161 15.41 11.06 3.15
C THR A 161 15.17 11.52 1.72
N GLY A 162 15.79 12.63 1.35
CA GLY A 162 15.81 13.13 -0.04
C GLY A 162 14.60 13.96 -0.43
N LEU A 163 13.62 14.13 0.46
CA LEU A 163 12.44 14.95 0.18
C LEU A 163 12.70 16.44 0.33
N THR A 164 12.02 17.21 -0.49
CA THR A 164 11.85 18.65 -0.36
C THR A 164 10.36 18.99 -0.37
N LYS A 165 10.00 20.12 0.23
CA LYS A 165 8.60 20.55 0.28
C LYS A 165 7.96 20.58 -1.10
N GLY A 166 6.79 19.95 -1.25
CA GLY A 166 6.02 19.89 -2.50
C GLY A 166 6.50 18.84 -3.52
N CYS A 167 7.62 18.13 -3.30
CA CYS A 167 8.12 17.17 -4.30
C CYS A 167 7.18 15.98 -4.50
N LEU A 168 6.58 15.45 -3.42
CA LEU A 168 5.62 14.34 -3.54
C LEU A 168 4.31 14.76 -4.21
N TYR A 169 3.84 15.98 -3.91
CA TYR A 169 2.68 16.55 -4.57
C TYR A 169 2.93 16.72 -6.08
N LYS A 170 4.11 17.23 -6.45
CA LYS A 170 4.54 17.36 -7.85
C LYS A 170 4.60 16.00 -8.54
N GLU A 171 5.26 15.02 -7.93
CA GLU A 171 5.37 13.66 -8.47
C GLU A 171 3.97 13.04 -8.69
N ALA A 172 3.07 13.17 -7.71
CA ALA A 172 1.70 12.66 -7.81
C ALA A 172 0.92 13.29 -8.97
N THR A 173 1.07 14.61 -9.19
CA THR A 173 0.37 15.32 -10.27
C THR A 173 0.97 15.06 -11.65
N GLU A 174 2.29 14.88 -11.74
CA GLU A 174 2.96 14.52 -13.00
C GLU A 174 2.62 13.11 -13.47
N HIS A 175 2.32 12.18 -12.52
CA HIS A 175 1.96 10.79 -12.77
C HIS A 175 0.47 10.49 -12.52
N GLU A 176 -0.42 11.47 -12.67
CA GLU A 176 -1.86 11.36 -12.37
C GLU A 176 -2.49 10.05 -12.86
N LYS A 177 -2.36 9.77 -14.16
CA LYS A 177 -2.99 8.58 -14.76
C LYS A 177 -2.37 7.27 -14.30
N GLU A 178 -1.05 7.28 -14.11
CA GLU A 178 -0.30 6.10 -13.71
C GLU A 178 -0.60 5.71 -12.26
N TYR A 179 -0.75 6.72 -11.38
CA TYR A 179 -0.95 6.53 -9.95
C TYR A 179 -2.41 6.46 -9.53
N ALA A 180 -3.35 6.89 -10.36
CA ALA A 180 -4.76 6.83 -9.98
C ALA A 180 -5.30 5.39 -10.01
N LEU A 181 -5.91 4.97 -8.89
CA LEU A 181 -6.39 3.61 -8.68
C LEU A 181 -7.50 3.21 -9.66
N GLU A 182 -8.33 4.14 -10.12
CA GLU A 182 -9.39 3.88 -11.09
C GLU A 182 -8.86 3.38 -12.45
N TYR A 183 -7.64 3.73 -12.83
CA TYR A 183 -7.02 3.18 -14.04
C TYR A 183 -6.55 1.72 -13.86
N GLN A 184 -6.51 1.23 -12.64
CA GLN A 184 -6.22 -0.17 -12.30
C GLN A 184 -7.49 -1.04 -12.19
N ALA A 185 -8.68 -0.45 -12.37
CA ALA A 185 -9.98 -1.12 -12.19
C ALA A 185 -10.09 -2.43 -12.98
N ALA A 186 -9.66 -2.45 -14.24
CA ALA A 186 -9.73 -3.63 -15.11
C ALA A 186 -8.88 -4.82 -14.61
N ALA A 187 -7.75 -4.55 -13.96
CA ALA A 187 -6.91 -5.59 -13.37
C ALA A 187 -7.43 -6.01 -11.99
N LEU A 188 -7.84 -5.04 -11.17
CA LEU A 188 -8.32 -5.27 -9.82
C LEU A 188 -9.68 -5.95 -9.78
N SER A 189 -10.59 -5.70 -10.75
CA SER A 189 -11.89 -6.39 -10.85
C SER A 189 -11.77 -7.92 -10.98
N LYS A 190 -10.62 -8.42 -11.39
CA LYS A 190 -10.35 -9.84 -11.57
C LYS A 190 -9.86 -10.54 -10.31
N LYS A 191 -9.66 -9.81 -9.21
CA LYS A 191 -9.12 -10.31 -7.95
C LYS A 191 -10.10 -10.07 -6.79
N PRO A 192 -10.10 -10.93 -5.77
CA PRO A 192 -10.79 -10.62 -4.53
C PRO A 192 -10.21 -9.34 -3.90
N LEU A 193 -11.08 -8.37 -3.62
CA LEU A 193 -10.73 -7.13 -2.94
C LEU A 193 -11.57 -6.98 -1.67
N LEU A 194 -10.92 -6.64 -0.57
CA LEU A 194 -11.55 -6.11 0.62
C LEU A 194 -11.15 -4.63 0.76
N CYS A 195 -12.14 -3.75 0.72
CA CYS A 195 -11.94 -2.32 0.90
C CYS A 195 -12.56 -1.90 2.24
N ILE A 196 -11.79 -1.25 3.09
CA ILE A 196 -12.24 -0.74 4.38
C ILE A 196 -12.06 0.76 4.42
N THR A 197 -13.10 1.50 4.83
CA THR A 197 -13.08 2.97 4.94
C THR A 197 -13.60 3.44 6.28
N GLY A 198 -13.13 4.60 6.72
CA GLY A 198 -13.67 5.33 7.86
C GLY A 198 -14.66 6.41 7.41
N SER A 199 -15.87 6.45 7.99
CA SER A 199 -16.85 7.50 7.65
C SER A 199 -16.48 8.89 8.23
N LEU A 200 -15.51 8.92 9.17
CA LEU A 200 -14.98 10.15 9.76
C LEU A 200 -13.57 10.47 9.24
N ASP A 201 -13.09 9.73 8.25
CA ASP A 201 -11.77 9.92 7.67
C ASP A 201 -11.72 11.19 6.82
N ILE A 202 -10.99 12.19 7.30
CA ILE A 202 -10.76 13.47 6.60
C ILE A 202 -9.50 13.44 5.74
N CYS A 203 -8.62 12.45 5.94
CA CYS A 203 -7.37 12.32 5.18
C CYS A 203 -7.63 11.67 3.82
N THR A 204 -8.31 10.52 3.82
CA THR A 204 -8.67 9.80 2.59
C THR A 204 -10.17 9.52 2.49
N PRO A 205 -11.03 10.56 2.42
CA PRO A 205 -12.46 10.39 2.30
C PRO A 205 -12.82 9.43 1.16
N LYS A 206 -13.71 8.46 1.43
CA LYS A 206 -14.12 7.44 0.47
C LYS A 206 -14.51 8.02 -0.90
N LYS A 207 -15.28 9.13 -0.90
CA LYS A 207 -15.79 9.78 -2.13
C LYS A 207 -14.68 10.17 -3.12
N ASP A 208 -13.52 10.56 -2.59
CA ASP A 208 -12.41 11.09 -3.39
C ASP A 208 -11.33 10.04 -3.67
N HIS A 209 -11.15 9.09 -2.76
CA HIS A 209 -10.02 8.16 -2.82
C HIS A 209 -10.40 6.74 -3.24
N LEU A 210 -11.49 6.16 -2.72
CA LEU A 210 -11.91 4.79 -3.05
C LEU A 210 -13.03 4.74 -4.09
N GLN A 211 -14.02 5.64 -4.01
CA GLN A 211 -15.21 5.60 -4.87
C GLN A 211 -14.86 5.59 -6.36
N PRO A 212 -13.88 6.38 -6.87
CA PRO A 212 -13.52 6.33 -8.29
C PRO A 212 -13.06 4.94 -8.77
N LEU A 213 -12.34 4.18 -7.93
CA LEU A 213 -11.98 2.80 -8.25
C LEU A 213 -13.23 1.91 -8.31
N LEU A 214 -14.13 2.03 -7.33
CA LEU A 214 -15.37 1.23 -7.29
C LEU A 214 -16.24 1.52 -8.52
N ASP A 215 -16.42 2.80 -8.88
CA ASP A 215 -17.17 3.21 -10.08
C ASP A 215 -16.54 2.64 -11.36
N GLY A 216 -15.20 2.65 -11.43
CA GLY A 216 -14.46 2.06 -12.55
C GLY A 216 -14.67 0.54 -12.68
N ILE A 217 -14.72 -0.16 -11.55
CA ILE A 217 -14.98 -1.60 -11.53
C ILE A 217 -16.45 -1.91 -11.87
N ASP A 218 -17.38 -1.14 -11.35
CA ASP A 218 -18.81 -1.30 -11.64
C ASP A 218 -19.12 -1.08 -13.12
N ALA A 219 -18.46 -0.09 -13.74
CA ALA A 219 -18.56 0.18 -15.18
C ALA A 219 -18.06 -0.99 -16.05
N LEU A 220 -17.23 -1.89 -15.50
CA LEU A 220 -16.73 -3.09 -16.17
C LEU A 220 -17.59 -4.35 -15.89
N GLY A 221 -18.72 -4.18 -15.20
CA GLY A 221 -19.61 -5.28 -14.84
C GLY A 221 -19.40 -5.83 -13.43
N GLY A 222 -18.66 -5.10 -12.59
CA GLY A 222 -18.39 -5.46 -11.20
C GLY A 222 -17.18 -6.39 -11.02
N GLY A 223 -17.02 -6.91 -9.80
CA GLY A 223 -15.91 -7.77 -9.40
C GLY A 223 -16.21 -8.47 -8.07
N ASN A 224 -15.28 -9.30 -7.60
CA ASN A 224 -15.34 -9.91 -6.27
C ASN A 224 -14.84 -8.92 -5.21
N ILE A 225 -15.69 -7.94 -4.85
CA ILE A 225 -15.31 -6.84 -3.97
C ILE A 225 -16.26 -6.80 -2.77
N GLN A 226 -15.66 -6.69 -1.59
CA GLN A 226 -16.36 -6.37 -0.36
C GLN A 226 -15.92 -4.98 0.12
N VAL A 227 -16.88 -4.12 0.40
CA VAL A 227 -16.65 -2.79 0.97
C VAL A 227 -17.24 -2.72 2.36
N LEU A 228 -16.42 -2.36 3.34
CA LEU A 228 -16.83 -2.15 4.72
C LEU A 228 -16.56 -0.69 5.10
N GLU A 229 -17.51 -0.07 5.79
CA GLU A 229 -17.37 1.29 6.28
C GLU A 229 -17.65 1.33 7.78
N TYR A 230 -16.76 1.93 8.53
CA TYR A 230 -16.86 2.03 9.98
C TYR A 230 -16.89 3.49 10.43
N PRO A 231 -17.55 3.82 11.55
CA PRO A 231 -17.56 5.18 12.12
C PRO A 231 -16.25 5.47 12.85
N THR A 232 -15.16 5.54 12.09
CA THR A 232 -13.81 5.82 12.57
C THR A 232 -13.11 6.83 11.68
N ASP A 233 -12.03 7.44 12.18
CA ASP A 233 -11.09 8.27 11.44
C ASP A 233 -10.09 7.41 10.62
N HIS A 234 -9.02 8.06 10.20
CA HIS A 234 -7.99 7.49 9.31
C HIS A 234 -7.12 6.42 9.98
#